data_d2d930574e32fe34d123b40fee2c0b6e
#
_entry.id   d2d930574e32fe34d123b40fee2c0b6e
#
_cell.length_a   1.000
_cell.length_b   1.000
_cell.length_c   1.000
_cell.angle_alpha   90.00
_cell.angle_beta   90.00
_cell.angle_gamma   90.00
#
_symmetry.space_group_name_H-M   'P 1'
#
loop_
_entity.id
_entity.type
_entity.pdbx_description
1 polymer ?
#
loop_
_entity_poly.entity_id
_entity_poly.type
_entity_poly.pdbx_seq_one_letter_code
_entity_poly.pdbx_strand_id
1 'polypeptide(L)'
;MDRCELSEDAVYTYGRMSQKVFHHLEQAGERLPVKLLQVIHSRFNHDPVYHWKWNTSSVSEIGTCSCCGNQLTSGIPPSDIHQLESEIIRLSSSSKQNGSEGHGESLDKKMQKELEDLKMFVKEQGPFHVIVDGMNVGAYGATSSFTFTADRLIETAQHFASQQKKVLLIINNKILIQRCTKDLRTKLEDVCAVFRNKYKNDDFYLLYAAAFSGMKQVEVVTNDRLRDHRLLLLTNLWWIFLRWTRLNCVSFRSHGQGKLHFFRQKFDPVVQRCGNSWHFPAKDQTWRCATRAGEKGES
;
A
#
# COMPACT_ATOMS: atom_id res chain seq x y z
N MET A 1 -25.79 24.15 -39.94
CA MET A 1 -24.75 24.05 -38.90
C MET A 1 -23.82 22.94 -39.34
N ASP A 2 -22.69 23.32 -39.91
CA ASP A 2 -21.71 22.38 -40.45
C ASP A 2 -21.14 21.53 -39.33
N ARG A 3 -21.32 20.21 -39.40
CA ARG A 3 -20.60 19.27 -38.59
C ARG A 3 -19.16 19.30 -39.08
N CYS A 4 -18.26 19.87 -38.31
CA CYS A 4 -16.86 19.75 -38.53
C CYS A 4 -16.50 18.26 -38.30
N GLU A 5 -16.43 17.47 -39.36
CA GLU A 5 -15.93 16.11 -39.32
C GLU A 5 -14.45 16.18 -38.94
N LEU A 6 -14.12 15.63 -37.78
CA LEU A 6 -12.75 15.52 -37.36
C LEU A 6 -12.02 14.56 -38.31
N SER A 7 -10.82 14.93 -38.76
CA SER A 7 -9.99 14.05 -39.59
C SER A 7 -9.67 12.75 -38.81
N GLU A 8 -9.45 11.64 -39.53
CA GLU A 8 -9.06 10.35 -38.91
C GLU A 8 -7.84 10.51 -37.99
N ASP A 9 -6.87 11.35 -38.36
CA ASP A 9 -5.71 11.69 -37.52
C ASP A 9 -6.09 12.40 -36.22
N ALA A 10 -7.10 13.27 -36.23
CA ALA A 10 -7.58 13.96 -35.05
C ALA A 10 -8.30 12.98 -34.09
N VAL A 11 -9.08 12.04 -34.61
CA VAL A 11 -9.75 10.97 -33.86
C VAL A 11 -8.72 10.03 -33.23
N TYR A 12 -7.73 9.61 -34.00
CA TYR A 12 -6.61 8.77 -33.53
C TYR A 12 -5.80 9.45 -32.42
N THR A 13 -5.45 10.73 -32.63
CA THR A 13 -4.70 11.52 -31.65
C THR A 13 -5.51 11.72 -30.36
N TYR A 14 -6.82 11.96 -30.45
CA TYR A 14 -7.72 12.10 -29.33
C TYR A 14 -7.75 10.82 -28.47
N GLY A 15 -7.96 9.67 -29.08
CA GLY A 15 -7.99 8.39 -28.40
C GLY A 15 -6.67 8.08 -27.68
N ARG A 16 -5.55 8.34 -28.35
CA ARG A 16 -4.21 8.10 -27.81
C ARG A 16 -3.86 9.01 -26.62
N MET A 17 -4.25 10.28 -26.68
CA MET A 17 -4.05 11.21 -25.54
C MET A 17 -4.89 10.83 -24.35
N SER A 18 -6.17 10.47 -24.55
CA SER A 18 -7.06 10.04 -23.46
C SER A 18 -6.54 8.78 -22.78
N GLN A 19 -6.05 7.80 -23.54
CA GLN A 19 -5.45 6.59 -22.98
C GLN A 19 -4.22 6.89 -22.13
N LYS A 20 -3.32 7.79 -22.57
CA LYS A 20 -2.16 8.19 -21.79
C LYS A 20 -2.56 8.85 -20.46
N VAL A 21 -3.52 9.78 -20.47
CA VAL A 21 -4.02 10.43 -19.26
C VAL A 21 -4.63 9.41 -18.31
N PHE A 22 -5.46 8.49 -18.80
CA PHE A 22 -6.10 7.48 -17.94
C PHE A 22 -5.10 6.48 -17.38
N HIS A 23 -4.08 6.12 -18.16
CA HIS A 23 -2.97 5.31 -17.66
C HIS A 23 -2.21 5.99 -16.51
N HIS A 24 -1.93 7.30 -16.61
CA HIS A 24 -1.35 8.06 -15.50
C HIS A 24 -2.26 8.11 -14.27
N LEU A 25 -3.57 8.28 -14.48
CA LEU A 25 -4.54 8.25 -13.36
C LEU A 25 -4.64 6.87 -12.70
N GLU A 26 -4.53 5.79 -13.49
CA GLU A 26 -4.45 4.43 -12.99
C GLU A 26 -3.19 4.23 -12.12
N GLN A 27 -2.04 4.66 -12.63
CA GLN A 27 -0.77 4.61 -11.90
C GLN A 27 -0.80 5.47 -10.63
N ALA A 28 -1.38 6.68 -10.71
CA ALA A 28 -1.49 7.57 -9.55
C ALA A 28 -2.22 6.91 -8.37
N GLY A 29 -3.14 6.00 -8.67
CA GLY A 29 -3.79 5.17 -7.67
C GLY A 29 -4.54 5.97 -6.59
N GLU A 30 -4.97 7.19 -6.88
CA GLU A 30 -5.68 8.05 -5.94
C GLU A 30 -7.15 8.22 -6.32
N ARG A 31 -7.98 8.46 -5.31
CA ARG A 31 -9.36 8.89 -5.55
C ARG A 31 -9.38 10.29 -6.14
N LEU A 32 -10.13 10.47 -7.20
CA LEU A 32 -10.14 11.69 -7.99
C LEU A 32 -11.04 12.79 -7.37
N PRO A 33 -10.58 14.06 -7.38
CA PRO A 33 -11.43 15.19 -7.02
C PRO A 33 -12.65 15.30 -7.93
N VAL A 34 -13.80 15.74 -7.38
CA VAL A 34 -15.05 15.91 -8.15
C VAL A 34 -14.85 16.82 -9.37
N LYS A 35 -14.10 17.91 -9.23
CA LYS A 35 -13.79 18.82 -10.35
C LYS A 35 -13.07 18.12 -11.50
N LEU A 36 -12.11 17.23 -11.20
CA LEU A 36 -11.43 16.46 -12.24
C LEU A 36 -12.37 15.45 -12.91
N LEU A 37 -13.27 14.84 -12.13
CA LEU A 37 -14.29 13.94 -12.67
C LEU A 37 -15.28 14.66 -13.62
N GLN A 38 -15.61 15.93 -13.37
CA GLN A 38 -16.41 16.75 -14.27
C GLN A 38 -15.69 16.99 -15.62
N VAL A 39 -14.39 17.27 -15.56
CA VAL A 39 -13.57 17.41 -16.78
C VAL A 39 -13.51 16.09 -17.57
N ILE A 40 -13.30 14.98 -16.88
CA ILE A 40 -13.32 13.65 -17.50
C ILE A 40 -14.67 13.35 -18.11
N HIS A 41 -15.77 13.63 -17.40
CA HIS A 41 -17.15 13.46 -17.93
C HIS A 41 -17.37 14.29 -19.21
N SER A 42 -16.99 15.56 -19.20
CA SER A 42 -17.07 16.40 -20.40
C SER A 42 -16.32 15.79 -21.58
N ARG A 43 -15.16 15.16 -21.35
CA ARG A 43 -14.41 14.48 -22.41
C ARG A 43 -15.16 13.29 -23.00
N PHE A 44 -15.81 12.47 -22.17
CA PHE A 44 -16.63 11.35 -22.65
C PHE A 44 -17.84 11.84 -23.46
N ASN A 45 -18.46 12.96 -23.08
CA ASN A 45 -19.59 13.56 -23.83
C ASN A 45 -19.16 14.06 -25.21
N HIS A 46 -17.91 14.51 -25.36
CA HIS A 46 -17.34 15.00 -26.62
C HIS A 46 -16.51 13.93 -27.37
N ASP A 47 -16.60 12.66 -26.99
CA ASP A 47 -15.97 11.58 -27.73
C ASP A 47 -16.52 11.56 -29.18
N PRO A 48 -15.65 11.65 -30.21
CA PRO A 48 -16.10 11.72 -31.59
C PRO A 48 -16.63 10.38 -32.12
N VAL A 49 -16.27 9.27 -31.52
CA VAL A 49 -16.51 7.92 -32.05
C VAL A 49 -17.63 7.21 -31.30
N TYR A 50 -17.65 7.34 -29.98
CA TYR A 50 -18.54 6.54 -29.15
C TYR A 50 -19.52 7.36 -28.35
N HIS A 51 -20.71 6.79 -28.13
CA HIS A 51 -21.65 7.23 -27.11
C HIS A 51 -21.32 6.60 -25.77
N TRP A 52 -21.18 7.42 -24.72
CA TRP A 52 -20.89 6.98 -23.38
C TRP A 52 -22.02 7.29 -22.41
N LYS A 53 -22.41 6.33 -21.61
CA LYS A 53 -23.30 6.55 -20.45
C LYS A 53 -22.43 6.77 -19.22
N TRP A 54 -22.63 7.91 -18.57
CA TRP A 54 -21.89 8.29 -17.37
C TRP A 54 -22.81 8.20 -16.14
N ASN A 55 -22.47 7.32 -15.19
CA ASN A 55 -23.28 7.07 -14.01
C ASN A 55 -22.46 7.18 -12.73
N THR A 56 -23.11 7.63 -11.63
CA THR A 56 -22.59 7.42 -10.29
C THR A 56 -22.82 5.97 -9.91
N SER A 57 -21.83 5.34 -9.33
CA SER A 57 -21.82 3.92 -9.01
C SER A 57 -21.21 3.67 -7.64
N SER A 58 -21.40 2.48 -7.12
CA SER A 58 -20.63 1.91 -6.00
C SER A 58 -19.85 0.69 -6.49
N VAL A 59 -18.79 0.39 -5.79
CA VAL A 59 -18.02 -0.84 -5.99
C VAL A 59 -18.01 -1.59 -4.68
N SER A 60 -18.38 -2.86 -4.72
CA SER A 60 -18.40 -3.72 -3.54
C SER A 60 -17.00 -3.97 -2.99
N GLU A 61 -16.89 -4.50 -1.78
CA GLU A 61 -15.61 -4.87 -1.17
C GLU A 61 -14.81 -5.91 -1.98
N ILE A 62 -15.51 -6.70 -2.78
CA ILE A 62 -14.89 -7.67 -3.69
C ILE A 62 -14.66 -7.12 -5.10
N GLY A 63 -14.95 -5.84 -5.35
CA GLY A 63 -14.66 -5.16 -6.60
C GLY A 63 -15.75 -5.17 -7.65
N THR A 64 -16.99 -5.61 -7.36
CA THR A 64 -18.07 -5.62 -8.33
C THR A 64 -18.71 -4.23 -8.46
N CYS A 65 -18.77 -3.69 -9.69
CA CYS A 65 -19.40 -2.41 -9.98
C CYS A 65 -20.93 -2.53 -10.03
N SER A 66 -21.65 -1.70 -9.26
CA SER A 66 -23.12 -1.74 -9.23
C SER A 66 -23.80 -1.23 -10.52
N CYS A 67 -23.05 -0.50 -11.36
CA CYS A 67 -23.60 0.08 -12.60
C CYS A 67 -23.54 -0.90 -13.78
N CYS A 68 -22.38 -1.50 -14.03
CA CYS A 68 -22.17 -2.35 -15.20
C CYS A 68 -21.98 -3.85 -14.88
N GLY A 69 -21.96 -4.23 -13.59
CA GLY A 69 -21.74 -5.59 -13.13
C GLY A 69 -20.30 -6.12 -13.29
N ASN A 70 -19.43 -5.34 -13.89
CA ASN A 70 -18.04 -5.78 -14.12
C ASN A 70 -17.29 -5.98 -12.82
N GLN A 71 -16.47 -7.03 -12.79
CA GLN A 71 -15.53 -7.32 -11.71
C GLN A 71 -14.25 -6.52 -11.94
N LEU A 72 -13.97 -5.56 -11.07
CA LEU A 72 -12.76 -4.74 -11.11
C LEU A 72 -11.59 -5.49 -10.49
N THR A 73 -10.38 -5.22 -10.99
CA THR A 73 -9.15 -5.83 -10.48
C THR A 73 -8.75 -5.16 -9.16
N SER A 74 -8.50 -5.97 -8.13
CA SER A 74 -8.17 -5.46 -6.78
C SER A 74 -6.71 -5.63 -6.42
N GLY A 75 -5.84 -6.01 -7.34
CA GLY A 75 -4.46 -6.34 -7.03
C GLY A 75 -3.42 -5.56 -7.82
N ILE A 76 -2.19 -5.60 -7.33
CA ILE A 76 -1.02 -5.15 -8.07
C ILE A 76 -0.54 -6.32 -8.93
N PRO A 77 -0.17 -6.08 -10.20
CA PRO A 77 0.40 -7.14 -11.04
C PRO A 77 1.61 -7.81 -10.37
N PRO A 78 1.76 -9.14 -10.47
CA PRO A 78 2.89 -9.84 -9.86
C PRO A 78 4.27 -9.32 -10.32
N SER A 79 4.39 -8.92 -11.59
CA SER A 79 5.60 -8.30 -12.13
C SER A 79 6.00 -7.03 -11.38
N ASP A 80 5.01 -6.19 -11.06
CA ASP A 80 5.23 -4.91 -10.38
C ASP A 80 5.63 -5.13 -8.92
N ILE A 81 5.02 -6.11 -8.25
CA ILE A 81 5.42 -6.52 -6.91
C ILE A 81 6.88 -7.01 -6.91
N HIS A 82 7.26 -7.81 -7.89
CA HIS A 82 8.63 -8.34 -8.00
C HIS A 82 9.67 -7.23 -8.22
N GLN A 83 9.32 -6.22 -9.01
CA GLN A 83 10.16 -5.04 -9.17
C GLN A 83 10.32 -4.27 -7.87
N LEU A 84 9.21 -4.08 -7.11
CA LEU A 84 9.25 -3.41 -5.82
C LEU A 84 10.09 -4.18 -4.79
N GLU A 85 9.92 -5.50 -4.70
CA GLU A 85 10.74 -6.39 -3.85
C GLU A 85 12.23 -6.23 -4.16
N SER A 86 12.58 -6.34 -5.44
CA SER A 86 13.97 -6.24 -5.90
C SER A 86 14.58 -4.88 -5.56
N GLU A 87 13.83 -3.80 -5.69
CA GLU A 87 14.31 -2.46 -5.35
C GLU A 87 14.47 -2.24 -3.85
N ILE A 88 13.56 -2.74 -3.02
CA ILE A 88 13.68 -2.68 -1.57
C ILE A 88 14.94 -3.45 -1.11
N ILE A 89 15.17 -4.64 -1.68
CA ILE A 89 16.37 -5.43 -1.40
C ILE A 89 17.63 -4.69 -1.86
N ARG A 90 17.61 -4.06 -3.03
CA ARG A 90 18.73 -3.25 -3.55
C ARG A 90 19.06 -2.07 -2.64
N LEU A 91 18.05 -1.35 -2.18
CA LEU A 91 18.21 -0.20 -1.28
C LEU A 91 18.82 -0.63 0.07
N SER A 92 18.44 -1.80 0.58
CA SER A 92 19.01 -2.32 1.83
C SER A 92 20.48 -2.68 1.72
N SER A 93 20.95 -3.01 0.50
CA SER A 93 22.33 -3.40 0.23
C SER A 93 23.23 -2.20 -0.18
N SER A 94 22.64 -1.03 -0.49
CA SER A 94 23.37 0.15 -0.92
C SER A 94 23.70 1.06 0.27
N SER A 95 24.97 1.23 0.58
CA SER A 95 25.52 2.07 1.67
C SER A 95 25.40 3.59 1.44
N LYS A 96 24.55 4.04 0.50
CA LYS A 96 24.35 5.46 0.20
C LYS A 96 23.02 5.95 0.74
N GLN A 97 22.87 6.05 2.05
CA GLN A 97 21.84 6.90 2.65
C GLN A 97 22.52 8.17 3.21
N ASN A 98 22.43 9.21 2.42
CA ASN A 98 22.61 10.63 2.64
C ASN A 98 23.21 11.12 3.97
N GLY A 99 24.42 11.68 3.87
CA GLY A 99 24.73 12.98 4.46
C GLY A 99 25.14 13.00 5.92
N SER A 100 26.34 12.52 6.20
CA SER A 100 27.28 13.24 7.08
C SER A 100 28.68 12.67 6.90
N GLU A 101 29.53 13.47 6.31
CA GLU A 101 30.95 13.20 6.20
C GLU A 101 31.53 13.07 7.61
N GLY A 102 32.09 11.91 7.93
CA GLY A 102 32.97 11.76 9.08
C GLY A 102 32.68 10.60 10.05
N HIS A 103 31.45 10.12 10.22
CA HIS A 103 31.11 9.01 11.14
C HIS A 103 30.20 7.93 10.51
N GLY A 104 29.83 8.07 9.24
CA GLY A 104 28.79 7.28 8.56
C GLY A 104 29.21 5.84 8.22
N GLU A 105 30.43 5.63 7.80
CA GLU A 105 30.86 4.32 7.24
C GLU A 105 30.78 3.17 8.23
N SER A 106 31.07 3.41 9.52
CA SER A 106 30.99 2.38 10.56
C SER A 106 29.57 2.03 10.97
N LEU A 107 28.63 3.01 10.93
CA LEU A 107 27.21 2.81 11.27
C LEU A 107 26.50 2.07 10.13
N ASP A 108 26.76 2.43 8.88
CA ASP A 108 26.19 1.79 7.70
C ASP A 108 26.56 0.31 7.62
N LYS A 109 27.82 -0.04 7.87
CA LYS A 109 28.27 -1.45 7.90
C LYS A 109 27.56 -2.26 8.99
N LYS A 110 27.34 -1.67 10.16
CA LYS A 110 26.63 -2.35 11.27
C LYS A 110 25.15 -2.55 10.94
N MET A 111 24.51 -1.56 10.33
CA MET A 111 23.13 -1.67 9.90
C MET A 111 22.96 -2.71 8.78
N GLN A 112 23.88 -2.74 7.81
CA GLN A 112 23.89 -3.77 6.77
C GLN A 112 24.01 -5.19 7.36
N LYS A 113 24.89 -5.39 8.35
CA LYS A 113 25.01 -6.67 9.04
C LYS A 113 23.68 -7.06 9.71
N GLU A 114 23.02 -6.13 10.38
CA GLU A 114 21.75 -6.40 11.05
C GLU A 114 20.63 -6.72 10.03
N LEU A 115 20.64 -6.12 8.83
CA LEU A 115 19.72 -6.48 7.75
C LEU A 115 19.98 -7.89 7.20
N GLU A 116 21.26 -8.31 7.10
CA GLU A 116 21.59 -9.70 6.77
C GLU A 116 21.16 -10.67 7.88
N ASP A 117 21.31 -10.29 9.15
CA ASP A 117 20.80 -11.07 10.29
C ASP A 117 19.26 -11.21 10.20
N LEU A 118 18.55 -10.14 9.85
CA LEU A 118 17.10 -10.20 9.62
C LEU A 118 16.73 -11.10 8.45
N LYS A 119 17.47 -11.02 7.36
CA LYS A 119 17.26 -11.90 6.18
C LYS A 119 17.41 -13.37 6.55
N MET A 120 18.46 -13.70 7.28
CA MET A 120 18.66 -15.06 7.78
C MET A 120 17.53 -15.49 8.70
N PHE A 121 17.12 -14.61 9.62
CA PHE A 121 16.01 -14.85 10.52
C PHE A 121 14.70 -15.15 9.77
N VAL A 122 14.36 -14.33 8.75
CA VAL A 122 13.17 -14.54 7.93
C VAL A 122 13.29 -15.84 7.11
N LYS A 123 14.48 -16.18 6.61
CA LYS A 123 14.73 -17.41 5.87
C LYS A 123 14.56 -18.66 6.73
N GLU A 124 15.01 -18.62 7.97
CA GLU A 124 14.95 -19.75 8.91
C GLU A 124 13.58 -19.93 9.55
N GLN A 125 12.96 -18.83 9.95
CA GLN A 125 11.70 -18.82 10.68
C GLN A 125 10.49 -18.39 9.87
N GLY A 126 10.67 -17.89 8.66
CA GLY A 126 9.57 -17.43 7.78
C GLY A 126 9.03 -18.54 6.86
N PRO A 127 8.35 -18.19 5.76
CA PRO A 127 7.84 -16.84 5.53
C PRO A 127 6.79 -16.42 6.56
N PHE A 128 6.72 -15.12 6.84
CA PHE A 128 5.73 -14.58 7.76
C PHE A 128 4.50 -14.07 7.01
N HIS A 129 3.32 -14.25 7.60
CA HIS A 129 2.06 -13.72 7.07
C HIS A 129 1.77 -12.29 7.55
N VAL A 130 2.27 -11.96 8.75
CA VAL A 130 2.07 -10.65 9.38
C VAL A 130 3.37 -10.16 10.00
N ILE A 131 3.72 -8.92 9.72
CA ILE A 131 4.84 -8.20 10.33
C ILE A 131 4.25 -7.07 11.17
N VAL A 132 4.60 -7.02 12.44
CA VAL A 132 4.10 -6.03 13.38
C VAL A 132 5.18 -5.00 13.69
N ASP A 133 4.85 -3.74 13.49
CA ASP A 133 5.64 -2.59 13.94
C ASP A 133 5.49 -2.43 15.45
N GLY A 134 6.44 -2.98 16.19
CA GLY A 134 6.36 -3.01 17.66
C GLY A 134 6.43 -1.63 18.29
N MET A 135 7.13 -0.67 17.67
CA MET A 135 7.20 0.69 18.17
C MET A 135 5.89 1.43 17.97
N ASN A 136 5.30 1.32 16.79
CA ASN A 136 4.05 1.98 16.45
C ASN A 136 2.87 1.44 17.27
N VAL A 137 2.77 0.11 17.41
CA VAL A 137 1.73 -0.55 18.22
C VAL A 137 1.90 -0.24 19.71
N GLY A 138 3.10 -0.40 20.26
CA GLY A 138 3.37 -0.20 21.67
C GLY A 138 3.22 1.24 22.14
N ALA A 139 3.56 2.21 21.29
CA ALA A 139 3.47 3.65 21.59
C ALA A 139 2.12 4.28 21.20
N TYR A 140 1.17 3.52 20.67
CA TYR A 140 -0.11 4.06 20.20
C TYR A 140 -0.88 4.80 21.29
N GLY A 141 -1.38 6.00 20.97
CA GLY A 141 -2.17 6.83 21.90
C GLY A 141 -1.37 7.52 23.00
N ALA A 142 -0.05 7.53 22.91
CA ALA A 142 0.80 8.34 23.79
C ALA A 142 0.55 9.83 23.55
N THR A 143 0.08 10.57 24.57
CA THR A 143 -0.35 11.97 24.43
C THR A 143 0.68 13.00 24.91
N SER A 144 1.44 12.72 25.96
CA SER A 144 2.35 13.74 26.55
C SER A 144 3.66 13.18 27.12
N SER A 145 3.67 11.93 27.50
CA SER A 145 4.89 11.19 27.85
C SER A 145 4.87 9.92 27.05
N PHE A 146 6.01 9.49 26.56
CA PHE A 146 6.13 8.26 25.81
C PHE A 146 5.60 7.07 26.63
N THR A 147 4.31 6.79 26.49
CA THR A 147 3.62 5.69 27.18
C THR A 147 3.64 4.48 26.26
N PHE A 148 4.51 3.54 26.56
CA PHE A 148 4.61 2.28 25.83
C PHE A 148 3.84 1.19 26.60
N THR A 149 2.95 0.47 25.90
CA THR A 149 2.13 -0.59 26.50
C THR A 149 2.49 -1.93 25.89
N ALA A 150 3.23 -2.74 26.65
CA ALA A 150 3.73 -4.05 26.20
C ALA A 150 2.57 -5.05 25.95
N ASP A 151 1.51 -5.00 26.72
CA ASP A 151 0.34 -5.89 26.57
C ASP A 151 -0.28 -5.77 25.17
N ARG A 152 -0.27 -4.57 24.56
CA ARG A 152 -0.76 -4.37 23.20
C ARG A 152 0.02 -5.16 22.15
N LEU A 153 1.31 -5.40 22.36
CA LEU A 153 2.13 -6.23 21.47
C LEU A 153 1.65 -7.68 21.52
N ILE A 154 1.40 -8.17 22.75
CA ILE A 154 0.93 -9.55 22.99
C ILE A 154 -0.47 -9.71 22.38
N GLU A 155 -1.40 -8.79 22.68
CA GLU A 155 -2.77 -8.79 22.13
C GLU A 155 -2.76 -8.75 20.60
N THR A 156 -1.90 -7.92 20.01
CA THR A 156 -1.74 -7.84 18.55
C THR A 156 -1.23 -9.15 17.98
N ALA A 157 -0.17 -9.71 18.54
CA ALA A 157 0.38 -10.98 18.11
C ALA A 157 -0.65 -12.12 18.22
N GLN A 158 -1.36 -12.21 19.36
CA GLN A 158 -2.42 -13.20 19.60
C GLN A 158 -3.58 -13.05 18.62
N HIS A 159 -4.00 -11.80 18.30
CA HIS A 159 -5.06 -11.55 17.34
C HIS A 159 -4.78 -12.17 15.97
N PHE A 160 -3.55 -12.06 15.49
CA PHE A 160 -3.18 -12.63 14.19
C PHE A 160 -2.83 -14.12 14.27
N ALA A 161 -2.19 -14.56 15.35
CA ALA A 161 -1.88 -15.97 15.57
C ALA A 161 -3.15 -16.81 15.69
N SER A 162 -4.23 -16.31 16.32
CA SER A 162 -5.52 -16.99 16.37
C SER A 162 -6.19 -17.18 15.01
N GLN A 163 -5.77 -16.41 13.99
CA GLN A 163 -6.16 -16.58 12.60
C GLN A 163 -5.23 -17.55 11.83
N GLN A 164 -4.40 -18.32 12.54
CA GLN A 164 -3.39 -19.23 11.97
C GLN A 164 -2.32 -18.51 11.12
N LYS A 165 -2.08 -17.23 11.39
CA LYS A 165 -1.06 -16.44 10.71
C LYS A 165 0.25 -16.50 11.50
N LYS A 166 1.35 -16.70 10.79
CA LYS A 166 2.69 -16.63 11.36
C LYS A 166 3.09 -15.17 11.49
N VAL A 167 3.36 -14.73 12.71
CA VAL A 167 3.60 -13.33 13.07
C VAL A 167 5.06 -13.09 13.35
N LEU A 168 5.61 -12.01 12.79
CA LEU A 168 6.91 -11.43 13.12
C LEU A 168 6.70 -10.07 13.79
N LEU A 169 7.19 -9.90 15.00
CA LEU A 169 7.29 -8.59 15.65
C LEU A 169 8.70 -8.03 15.43
N ILE A 170 8.78 -6.82 14.91
CA ILE A 170 10.04 -6.06 14.82
C ILE A 170 9.99 -4.93 15.84
N ILE A 171 11.00 -4.86 16.71
CA ILE A 171 11.03 -3.88 17.80
C ILE A 171 12.46 -3.54 18.21
N ASN A 172 12.69 -2.28 18.57
CA ASN A 172 13.98 -1.85 19.08
C ASN A 172 14.31 -2.56 20.40
N ASN A 173 15.48 -3.21 20.43
CA ASN A 173 15.92 -4.02 21.57
C ASN A 173 16.00 -3.23 22.88
N LYS A 174 16.47 -1.97 22.85
CA LYS A 174 16.55 -1.11 24.03
C LYS A 174 15.17 -0.84 24.61
N ILE A 175 14.20 -0.54 23.76
CA ILE A 175 12.82 -0.29 24.17
C ILE A 175 12.17 -1.55 24.72
N LEU A 176 12.37 -2.69 24.05
CA LEU A 176 11.85 -3.98 24.54
C LEU A 176 12.38 -4.31 25.95
N ILE A 177 13.66 -4.12 26.22
CA ILE A 177 14.26 -4.37 27.53
C ILE A 177 13.76 -3.37 28.58
N GLN A 178 13.64 -2.09 28.24
CA GLN A 178 13.26 -1.04 29.18
C GLN A 178 11.77 -1.02 29.51
N ARG A 179 10.91 -1.46 28.59
CA ARG A 179 9.45 -1.32 28.68
C ARG A 179 8.71 -2.64 28.87
N CYS A 180 9.36 -3.77 28.66
CA CYS A 180 8.76 -5.08 28.86
C CYS A 180 9.50 -5.84 29.98
N THR A 181 8.77 -6.35 30.95
CA THR A 181 9.32 -7.26 31.96
C THR A 181 9.80 -8.56 31.31
N LYS A 182 10.61 -9.34 32.01
CA LYS A 182 11.08 -10.64 31.50
C LYS A 182 9.92 -11.57 31.18
N ASP A 183 8.91 -11.61 32.05
CA ASP A 183 7.71 -12.42 31.87
C ASP A 183 6.91 -12.03 30.61
N LEU A 184 6.70 -10.72 30.38
CA LEU A 184 6.04 -10.24 29.17
C LEU A 184 6.82 -10.57 27.90
N ARG A 185 8.15 -10.52 27.93
CA ARG A 185 8.99 -10.91 26.79
C ARG A 185 8.86 -12.40 26.48
N THR A 186 8.86 -13.25 27.50
CA THR A 186 8.64 -14.69 27.33
C THR A 186 7.27 -14.97 26.73
N LYS A 187 6.20 -14.38 27.29
CA LYS A 187 4.83 -14.52 26.74
C LYS A 187 4.73 -14.05 25.27
N LEU A 188 5.47 -13.01 24.89
CA LEU A 188 5.48 -12.51 23.53
C LEU A 188 6.18 -13.50 22.59
N GLU A 189 7.33 -14.05 23.01
CA GLU A 189 8.08 -15.05 22.27
C GLU A 189 7.37 -16.41 22.15
N ASP A 190 6.47 -16.72 23.07
CA ASP A 190 5.59 -17.90 22.99
C ASP A 190 4.52 -17.76 21.88
N VAL A 191 4.17 -16.52 21.51
CA VAL A 191 3.07 -16.23 20.58
C VAL A 191 3.59 -15.91 19.17
N CYS A 192 4.73 -15.24 19.04
CA CYS A 192 5.26 -14.79 17.78
C CYS A 192 6.79 -14.80 17.73
N ALA A 193 7.34 -14.79 16.52
CA ALA A 193 8.76 -14.54 16.32
C ALA A 193 9.09 -13.07 16.61
N VAL A 194 10.20 -12.80 17.30
CA VAL A 194 10.60 -11.45 17.69
C VAL A 194 11.98 -11.13 17.14
N PHE A 195 12.06 -10.20 16.20
CA PHE A 195 13.32 -9.64 15.74
C PHE A 195 13.63 -8.33 16.49
N ARG A 196 14.80 -8.27 17.10
CA ARG A 196 15.23 -7.16 17.97
C ARG A 196 16.28 -6.32 17.27
N ASN A 197 15.84 -5.22 16.64
CA ASN A 197 16.76 -4.29 15.98
C ASN A 197 17.45 -3.37 17.00
N LYS A 198 18.68 -2.95 16.70
CA LYS A 198 19.51 -2.08 17.55
C LYS A 198 19.53 -0.64 17.06
N TYR A 199 19.36 -0.44 15.77
CA TYR A 199 19.45 0.86 15.12
C TYR A 199 18.07 1.49 14.95
N LYS A 200 18.04 2.83 14.89
CA LYS A 200 16.82 3.58 14.55
C LYS A 200 16.57 3.38 13.05
N ASN A 201 15.38 3.21 12.65
CA ASN A 201 14.86 3.06 11.28
C ASN A 201 14.02 1.78 11.16
N ASP A 202 13.09 1.64 12.09
CA ASP A 202 12.26 0.45 12.22
C ASP A 202 11.50 0.14 10.92
N ASP A 203 11.05 1.17 10.21
CA ASP A 203 10.32 1.06 8.94
C ASP A 203 11.08 0.31 7.86
N PHE A 204 12.41 0.49 7.81
CA PHE A 204 13.23 -0.19 6.81
C PHE A 204 13.30 -1.69 7.07
N TYR A 205 13.37 -2.08 8.34
CA TYR A 205 13.31 -3.49 8.73
C TYR A 205 11.94 -4.12 8.42
N LEU A 206 10.86 -3.35 8.58
CA LEU A 206 9.50 -3.81 8.23
C LEU A 206 9.39 -4.11 6.73
N LEU A 207 9.83 -3.18 5.88
CA LEU A 207 9.80 -3.32 4.43
C LEU A 207 10.70 -4.46 3.94
N TYR A 208 11.89 -4.58 4.56
CA TYR A 208 12.85 -5.62 4.22
C TYR A 208 12.34 -7.01 4.60
N ALA A 209 11.77 -7.14 5.81
CA ALA A 209 11.12 -8.38 6.22
C ALA A 209 9.92 -8.73 5.33
N ALA A 210 9.16 -7.72 4.87
CA ALA A 210 8.07 -7.92 3.93
C ALA A 210 8.57 -8.44 2.57
N ALA A 211 9.65 -7.88 2.04
CA ALA A 211 10.26 -8.33 0.80
C ALA A 211 10.72 -9.79 0.87
N PHE A 212 11.32 -10.20 2.00
CA PHE A 212 11.74 -11.61 2.18
C PHE A 212 10.61 -12.57 2.57
N SER A 213 9.47 -12.07 3.04
CA SER A 213 8.29 -12.90 3.35
C SER A 213 7.33 -13.05 2.17
N GLY A 214 7.58 -12.31 1.07
CA GLY A 214 6.71 -12.26 -0.11
C GLY A 214 5.69 -11.13 -0.02
N MET A 215 6.03 -9.98 -0.59
CA MET A 215 5.25 -8.73 -0.50
C MET A 215 3.79 -8.86 -0.97
N LYS A 216 3.48 -9.83 -1.81
CA LYS A 216 2.10 -10.04 -2.32
C LYS A 216 1.14 -10.49 -1.23
N GLN A 217 1.61 -11.24 -0.24
CA GLN A 217 0.75 -11.93 0.74
C GLN A 217 0.96 -11.47 2.18
N VAL A 218 2.04 -10.72 2.44
CA VAL A 218 2.37 -10.27 3.79
C VAL A 218 1.56 -9.04 4.18
N GLU A 219 1.05 -9.01 5.39
CA GLU A 219 0.43 -7.83 6.02
C GLU A 219 1.43 -7.14 6.93
N VAL A 220 1.46 -5.81 6.93
CA VAL A 220 2.28 -4.99 7.84
C VAL A 220 1.37 -4.20 8.76
N VAL A 221 1.43 -4.48 10.07
CA VAL A 221 0.60 -3.81 11.09
C VAL A 221 1.30 -2.54 11.55
N THR A 222 0.88 -1.40 11.02
CA THR A 222 1.41 -0.08 11.37
C THR A 222 0.40 1.01 11.03
N ASN A 223 0.40 2.12 11.77
CA ASN A 223 -0.29 3.36 11.41
C ASN A 223 0.63 4.35 10.70
N ASP A 224 1.91 4.02 10.54
CA ASP A 224 2.80 4.81 9.72
C ASP A 224 2.45 4.65 8.24
N ARG A 225 2.57 5.75 7.50
CA ARG A 225 2.32 5.76 6.05
C ARG A 225 3.55 5.44 5.23
N LEU A 226 4.68 5.17 5.88
CA LEU A 226 5.98 4.83 5.26
C LEU A 226 6.39 5.83 4.14
N ARG A 227 6.03 7.12 4.30
CA ARG A 227 6.17 8.13 3.24
C ARG A 227 7.61 8.46 2.91
N ASP A 228 8.48 8.42 3.90
CA ASP A 228 9.89 8.78 3.73
C ASP A 228 10.62 7.74 2.88
N HIS A 229 10.19 6.49 2.94
CA HIS A 229 10.73 5.40 2.11
C HIS A 229 10.36 5.53 0.64
N ARG A 230 9.22 6.14 0.33
CA ARG A 230 8.80 6.42 -1.05
C ARG A 230 9.83 7.26 -1.80
N LEU A 231 10.47 8.21 -1.11
CA LEU A 231 11.45 9.12 -1.72
C LEU A 231 12.76 8.42 -2.12
N LEU A 232 13.03 7.25 -1.54
CA LEU A 232 14.21 6.44 -1.83
C LEU A 232 14.02 5.52 -3.05
N LEU A 233 12.77 5.25 -3.41
CA LEU A 233 12.44 4.38 -4.54
C LEU A 233 12.61 5.10 -5.87
N LEU A 234 12.86 4.32 -6.92
CA LEU A 234 12.80 4.80 -8.29
C LEU A 234 11.42 5.40 -8.60
N THR A 235 11.38 6.48 -9.37
CA THR A 235 10.14 7.25 -9.62
C THR A 235 9.00 6.40 -10.17
N ASN A 236 9.29 5.40 -11.00
CA ASN A 236 8.31 4.48 -11.56
C ASN A 236 7.73 3.49 -10.54
N LEU A 237 8.39 3.27 -9.39
CA LEU A 237 7.92 2.37 -8.34
C LEU A 237 7.09 3.06 -7.25
N TRP A 238 7.01 4.39 -7.24
CA TRP A 238 6.24 5.14 -6.26
C TRP A 238 4.78 4.72 -6.19
N TRP A 239 4.17 4.54 -7.35
CA TRP A 239 2.76 4.20 -7.46
C TRP A 239 2.49 2.77 -7.00
N ILE A 240 3.39 1.87 -7.34
CA ILE A 240 3.34 0.47 -6.90
C ILE A 240 3.46 0.42 -5.38
N PHE A 241 4.42 1.16 -4.79
CA PHE A 241 4.61 1.24 -3.34
C PHE A 241 3.39 1.82 -2.62
N LEU A 242 2.79 2.90 -3.13
CA LEU A 242 1.58 3.49 -2.57
C LEU A 242 0.38 2.52 -2.61
N ARG A 243 0.24 1.78 -3.69
CA ARG A 243 -0.81 0.76 -3.82
C ARG A 243 -0.54 -0.39 -2.86
N TRP A 244 0.71 -0.83 -2.77
CA TRP A 244 1.12 -1.89 -1.87
C TRP A 244 0.87 -1.50 -0.40
N THR A 245 1.26 -0.33 0.03
CA THR A 245 1.01 0.13 1.41
C THR A 245 -0.47 0.19 1.72
N ARG A 246 -1.33 0.62 0.79
CA ARG A 246 -2.79 0.62 1.00
C ARG A 246 -3.38 -0.77 1.15
N LEU A 247 -2.92 -1.73 0.37
CA LEU A 247 -3.48 -3.09 0.35
C LEU A 247 -2.91 -3.96 1.47
N ASN A 248 -1.65 -3.78 1.83
CA ASN A 248 -0.92 -4.66 2.72
C ASN A 248 -0.67 -4.06 4.12
N CYS A 249 -0.76 -2.73 4.30
CA CYS A 249 -0.69 -2.17 5.64
C CYS A 249 -2.04 -2.26 6.35
N VAL A 250 -2.01 -2.83 7.55
CA VAL A 250 -3.14 -2.95 8.46
C VAL A 250 -3.04 -1.83 9.47
N SER A 251 -3.97 -0.88 9.39
CA SER A 251 -4.08 0.18 10.38
C SER A 251 -4.88 -0.29 11.61
N PHE A 252 -4.68 0.38 12.74
CA PHE A 252 -5.40 0.04 13.97
C PHE A 252 -5.83 1.28 14.72
N ARG A 253 -6.91 1.13 15.50
CA ARG A 253 -7.46 2.16 16.38
C ARG A 253 -7.95 1.51 17.67
N SER A 254 -7.89 2.26 18.76
CA SER A 254 -8.49 1.86 20.04
C SER A 254 -9.90 2.44 20.15
N HIS A 255 -10.86 1.61 20.55
CA HIS A 255 -12.19 2.02 20.93
C HIS A 255 -12.45 1.60 22.39
N GLY A 256 -12.79 2.58 23.25
CA GLY A 256 -13.15 2.32 24.64
C GLY A 256 -12.01 1.71 25.47
N GLN A 257 -12.19 0.53 26.00
CA GLN A 257 -11.30 -0.15 26.98
C GLN A 257 -9.85 -0.43 26.54
N GLY A 258 -9.33 0.29 25.56
CA GLY A 258 -7.93 0.18 25.14
C GLY A 258 -7.63 -0.94 24.13
N LYS A 259 -8.61 -1.81 23.82
CA LYS A 259 -8.45 -2.88 22.82
C LYS A 259 -8.27 -2.32 21.43
N LEU A 260 -7.33 -2.88 20.67
CA LEU A 260 -7.07 -2.49 19.28
C LEU A 260 -8.03 -3.18 18.31
N HIS A 261 -8.55 -2.40 17.37
CA HIS A 261 -9.32 -2.88 16.23
C HIS A 261 -8.48 -2.65 14.97
N PHE A 262 -8.42 -3.64 14.09
CA PHE A 262 -7.57 -3.67 12.90
C PHE A 262 -8.39 -3.45 11.64
N PHE A 263 -7.90 -2.57 10.76
CA PHE A 263 -8.59 -2.16 9.55
C PHE A 263 -7.72 -2.49 8.33
N ARG A 264 -8.30 -3.17 7.36
CA ARG A 264 -7.68 -3.52 6.09
C ARG A 264 -8.45 -2.88 4.95
N GLN A 265 -7.74 -2.46 3.94
CA GLN A 265 -8.36 -2.12 2.68
C GLN A 265 -8.43 -3.38 1.82
N LYS A 266 -9.65 -3.84 1.50
CA LYS A 266 -9.87 -5.06 0.72
C LYS A 266 -9.77 -4.84 -0.77
N PHE A 267 -9.91 -3.60 -1.22
CA PHE A 267 -9.93 -3.25 -2.62
C PHE A 267 -9.19 -1.92 -2.87
N ASP A 268 -8.27 -1.89 -3.84
CA ASP A 268 -7.53 -0.67 -4.20
C ASP A 268 -8.33 0.18 -5.19
N PRO A 269 -8.79 1.38 -4.79
CA PRO A 269 -9.61 2.24 -5.65
C PRO A 269 -8.74 2.98 -6.67
N VAL A 270 -8.38 2.32 -7.74
CA VAL A 270 -7.64 2.91 -8.88
C VAL A 270 -8.57 3.12 -10.07
N VAL A 271 -8.22 4.10 -10.90
CA VAL A 271 -8.86 4.24 -12.22
C VAL A 271 -8.54 3.00 -13.05
N GLN A 272 -9.55 2.37 -13.63
CA GLN A 272 -9.33 1.19 -14.44
C GLN A 272 -10.40 0.98 -15.49
N ARG A 273 -10.04 0.30 -16.55
CA ARG A 273 -10.95 -0.14 -17.59
C ARG A 273 -11.27 -1.62 -17.41
N CYS A 274 -12.55 -1.97 -17.51
CA CYS A 274 -13.02 -3.34 -17.53
C CYS A 274 -14.03 -3.50 -18.65
N GLY A 275 -13.71 -4.32 -19.66
CA GLY A 275 -14.55 -4.44 -20.86
C GLY A 275 -14.76 -3.08 -21.56
N ASN A 276 -16.03 -2.74 -21.76
CA ASN A 276 -16.47 -1.50 -22.39
C ASN A 276 -16.68 -0.35 -21.39
N SER A 277 -16.23 -0.48 -20.16
CA SER A 277 -16.47 0.50 -19.10
C SER A 277 -15.17 1.01 -18.47
N TRP A 278 -15.12 2.31 -18.23
CA TRP A 278 -14.12 2.96 -17.39
C TRP A 278 -14.68 3.21 -16.00
N HIS A 279 -13.86 3.05 -14.99
CA HIS A 279 -14.22 3.22 -13.59
C HIS A 279 -13.28 4.19 -12.91
N PHE A 280 -13.85 5.25 -12.32
CA PHE A 280 -13.11 6.35 -11.69
C PHE A 280 -13.52 6.44 -10.22
N PRO A 281 -12.62 6.14 -9.26
CA PRO A 281 -12.90 6.31 -7.85
C PRO A 281 -12.90 7.80 -7.47
N ALA A 282 -13.92 8.26 -6.77
CA ALA A 282 -14.07 9.64 -6.35
C ALA A 282 -13.69 9.86 -4.89
N LYS A 283 -13.21 11.07 -4.52
CA LYS A 283 -12.90 11.45 -3.14
C LYS A 283 -14.11 11.41 -2.21
N ASP A 284 -15.31 11.54 -2.75
CA ASP A 284 -16.59 11.41 -2.03
C ASP A 284 -16.98 9.96 -1.69
N GLN A 285 -16.06 9.01 -1.87
CA GLN A 285 -16.23 7.57 -1.67
C GLN A 285 -17.14 6.87 -2.70
N THR A 286 -17.71 7.60 -3.64
CA THR A 286 -18.45 7.02 -4.76
C THR A 286 -17.52 6.66 -5.92
N TRP A 287 -18.08 6.07 -6.95
CA TRP A 287 -17.42 5.80 -8.21
C TRP A 287 -18.17 6.47 -9.36
N ARG A 288 -17.45 6.71 -10.45
CA ARG A 288 -18.06 7.08 -11.73
C ARG A 288 -17.77 5.95 -12.71
N CYS A 289 -18.83 5.46 -13.35
CA CYS A 289 -18.75 4.42 -14.35
C CYS A 289 -19.15 5.03 -15.71
N ALA A 290 -18.23 5.03 -16.66
CA ALA A 290 -18.48 5.42 -18.04
C ALA A 290 -18.55 4.16 -18.89
N THR A 291 -19.76 3.80 -19.37
CA THR A 291 -19.98 2.61 -20.18
C THR A 291 -20.23 3.01 -21.63
N ARG A 292 -19.53 2.39 -22.56
CA ARG A 292 -19.74 2.59 -23.99
C ARG A 292 -21.09 1.99 -24.41
N ALA A 293 -21.96 2.81 -25.00
CA ALA A 293 -23.32 2.42 -25.37
C ALA A 293 -23.48 2.07 -26.86
N GLY A 294 -22.56 2.49 -27.72
CA GLY A 294 -22.57 2.24 -29.17
C GLY A 294 -21.65 3.21 -29.90
N GLU A 295 -21.48 3.02 -31.20
CA GLU A 295 -20.74 3.94 -32.08
C GLU A 295 -21.69 5.08 -32.58
N LYS A 296 -21.10 6.27 -32.75
CA LYS A 296 -21.80 7.39 -33.33
C LYS A 296 -21.85 7.19 -34.84
N GLY A 297 -22.98 6.76 -35.36
CA GLY A 297 -23.21 6.50 -36.79
C GLY A 297 -24.04 5.26 -37.08
N GLU A 298 -24.30 4.40 -36.10
CA GLU A 298 -25.23 3.27 -36.18
C GLU A 298 -26.63 3.70 -35.67
N SER A 299 -27.27 4.67 -36.32
CA SER A 299 -28.68 5.04 -36.04
C SER A 299 -29.44 5.22 -37.32
#